data_5e9bc35da0d89ce36a16dc2a21d95628
#
_entry.id   5e9bc35da0d89ce36a16dc2a21d95628
#
_cell.length_a   1.000
_cell.length_b   1.000
_cell.length_c   1.000
_cell.angle_alpha   90.00
_cell.angle_beta   90.00
_cell.angle_gamma   90.00
#
_symmetry.space_group_name_H-M   'P 1'
#
loop_
_entity.id
_entity.type
_entity.pdbx_description
1 polymer ?
#
loop_
_entity_poly.entity_id
_entity_poly.type
_entity_poly.pdbx_seq_one_letter_code
_entity_poly.pdbx_strand_id
1 'polypeptide(L)'
;MTATASTGLDEPLLAGLTVIDFTRVLAGPYATRMLADLGARVIKIERPGEGDEIRHTVLQLDPTRTDQSSYFARLNAGKESIAMDLAHPQARDIVLDLVRNADVVVENFSPGVMARYGLDAATLLARRPDLVYCSISGFGQTGPMSSMQAYAHLINAISGMMDLDRGGEATPRVSYLQTADVLAGAHAFGAICAALLRRGRNGRGAYLDVSMLECLIAADDLTYGALLNGGKVAREPRIGMVVHPIGGRYVAVQTAGAPHLWQRLSALIGRPGLASDPRFATVMARRTNWPALLEIVHEWLKGFDSVERAVETLAAARIPAAPMLSPEEVIELPQLAARFAFPEIPHQGRGRMRVTALPFHVDRKPVAPGGPAPYRVGQHTRDVLIGLGYDAERIGALQSQRVVEIPDAN
;
A
#
# COMPACT_ATOMS: atom_id res chain seq x y z
N MET A 1 -12.87 -17.58 -24.75
CA MET A 1 -11.47 -17.13 -24.95
C MET A 1 -11.31 -15.78 -24.27
N THR A 2 -10.93 -15.78 -23.00
CA THR A 2 -10.69 -14.55 -22.23
C THR A 2 -9.29 -14.06 -22.63
N ALA A 3 -9.26 -12.93 -23.33
CA ALA A 3 -8.01 -12.22 -23.57
C ALA A 3 -7.42 -11.82 -22.23
N THR A 4 -6.39 -12.51 -21.78
CA THR A 4 -5.53 -12.06 -20.69
C THR A 4 -4.97 -10.71 -21.09
N ALA A 5 -5.32 -9.66 -20.33
CA ALA A 5 -4.68 -8.36 -20.49
C ALA A 5 -3.16 -8.59 -20.33
N SER A 6 -2.43 -8.41 -21.42
CA SER A 6 -0.96 -8.54 -21.42
C SER A 6 -0.42 -7.60 -20.33
N THR A 7 0.40 -8.12 -19.42
CA THR A 7 1.08 -7.37 -18.36
C THR A 7 2.04 -6.30 -18.90
N GLY A 8 2.10 -6.10 -20.21
CA GLY A 8 3.06 -5.20 -20.86
C GLY A 8 4.51 -5.72 -20.83
N LEU A 9 4.78 -6.77 -20.07
CA LEU A 9 6.07 -7.47 -20.02
C LEU A 9 6.05 -8.67 -20.94
N ASP A 10 7.16 -8.93 -21.61
CA ASP A 10 7.31 -10.10 -22.50
C ASP A 10 7.23 -11.39 -21.67
N GLU A 11 7.75 -11.37 -20.44
CA GLU A 11 7.63 -12.41 -19.42
C GLU A 11 7.37 -11.77 -18.06
N PRO A 12 6.22 -12.06 -17.39
CA PRO A 12 5.94 -11.52 -16.06
C PRO A 12 6.92 -12.07 -15.01
N LEU A 13 7.40 -11.19 -14.11
CA LEU A 13 8.45 -11.52 -13.14
C LEU A 13 8.11 -12.66 -12.19
N LEU A 14 6.82 -12.88 -11.91
CA LEU A 14 6.32 -13.90 -10.98
C LEU A 14 5.43 -14.93 -11.71
N ALA A 15 5.61 -15.08 -13.04
CA ALA A 15 4.90 -16.09 -13.80
C ALA A 15 5.12 -17.50 -13.24
N GLY A 16 4.07 -18.30 -13.21
CA GLY A 16 4.10 -19.67 -12.71
C GLY A 16 3.99 -19.80 -11.17
N LEU A 17 4.03 -18.71 -10.42
CA LEU A 17 3.79 -18.74 -8.98
C LEU A 17 2.30 -18.70 -8.65
N THR A 18 1.90 -19.48 -7.64
CA THR A 18 0.54 -19.50 -7.09
C THR A 18 0.51 -19.02 -5.65
N VAL A 19 -0.37 -18.07 -5.37
CA VAL A 19 -0.57 -17.43 -4.06
C VAL A 19 -1.97 -17.75 -3.55
N ILE A 20 -2.08 -18.29 -2.33
CA ILE A 20 -3.35 -18.42 -1.62
C ILE A 20 -3.49 -17.21 -0.70
N ASP A 21 -4.51 -16.42 -0.96
CA ASP A 21 -4.75 -15.12 -0.34
C ASP A 21 -5.96 -15.16 0.60
N PHE A 22 -5.71 -15.25 1.91
CA PHE A 22 -6.75 -15.18 2.95
C PHE A 22 -6.97 -13.75 3.45
N THR A 23 -6.31 -12.77 2.83
CA THR A 23 -6.28 -11.41 3.37
C THR A 23 -7.57 -10.63 3.13
N ARG A 24 -7.82 -9.63 3.98
CA ARG A 24 -8.99 -8.75 3.92
C ARG A 24 -8.56 -7.29 4.07
N VAL A 25 -9.43 -6.38 3.69
CA VAL A 25 -9.32 -4.93 3.83
C VAL A 25 -8.18 -4.34 3.00
N LEU A 26 -7.01 -4.05 3.59
CA LEU A 26 -6.00 -3.25 2.89
C LEU A 26 -4.59 -3.87 2.90
N ALA A 27 -3.97 -4.06 4.06
CA ALA A 27 -2.55 -4.41 4.15
C ALA A 27 -2.17 -5.65 3.32
N GLY A 28 -2.86 -6.76 3.55
CA GLY A 28 -2.65 -8.00 2.82
C GLY A 28 -3.10 -7.94 1.36
N PRO A 29 -4.33 -7.47 1.04
CA PRO A 29 -4.76 -7.30 -0.34
C PRO A 29 -3.85 -6.40 -1.17
N TYR A 30 -3.22 -5.38 -0.56
CA TYR A 30 -2.23 -4.53 -1.21
C TYR A 30 -0.97 -5.32 -1.60
N ALA A 31 -0.45 -6.17 -0.70
CA ALA A 31 0.69 -7.04 -0.99
C ALA A 31 0.38 -8.06 -2.10
N THR A 32 -0.74 -8.77 -1.98
CA THR A 32 -1.12 -9.84 -2.92
C THR A 32 -1.55 -9.28 -4.28
N ARG A 33 -2.06 -8.03 -4.33
CA ARG A 33 -2.29 -7.31 -5.59
C ARG A 33 -0.97 -7.06 -6.35
N MET A 34 0.10 -6.66 -5.66
CA MET A 34 1.40 -6.46 -6.29
C MET A 34 1.95 -7.77 -6.88
N LEU A 35 1.73 -8.90 -6.19
CA LEU A 35 2.10 -10.22 -6.72
C LEU A 35 1.28 -10.56 -7.99
N ALA A 36 -0.03 -10.27 -8.00
CA ALA A 36 -0.88 -10.50 -9.17
C ALA A 36 -0.47 -9.64 -10.37
N ASP A 37 -0.16 -8.36 -10.16
CA ASP A 37 0.29 -7.46 -11.22
C ASP A 37 1.63 -7.89 -11.85
N LEU A 38 2.46 -8.60 -11.08
CA LEU A 38 3.72 -9.17 -11.57
C LEU A 38 3.56 -10.58 -12.16
N GLY A 39 2.34 -11.07 -12.30
CA GLY A 39 2.02 -12.31 -13.02
C GLY A 39 1.82 -13.55 -12.16
N ALA A 40 1.85 -13.45 -10.83
CA ALA A 40 1.47 -14.57 -9.99
C ALA A 40 -0.04 -14.84 -10.09
N ARG A 41 -0.43 -16.11 -10.09
CA ARG A 41 -1.83 -16.52 -9.93
C ARG A 41 -2.22 -16.34 -8.47
N VAL A 42 -3.14 -15.43 -8.17
CA VAL A 42 -3.59 -15.15 -6.80
C VAL A 42 -5.02 -15.63 -6.62
N ILE A 43 -5.21 -16.62 -5.73
CA ILE A 43 -6.51 -17.20 -5.39
C ILE A 43 -6.91 -16.62 -4.03
N LYS A 44 -7.87 -15.68 -4.06
CA LYS A 44 -8.42 -15.04 -2.86
C LYS A 44 -9.55 -15.89 -2.30
N ILE A 45 -9.43 -16.23 -1.02
CA ILE A 45 -10.47 -16.93 -0.27
C ILE A 45 -11.37 -15.89 0.41
N GLU A 46 -12.65 -15.92 0.06
CA GLU A 46 -13.65 -14.99 0.59
C GLU A 46 -14.72 -15.75 1.39
N ARG A 47 -15.36 -15.05 2.33
CA ARG A 47 -16.49 -15.61 3.09
C ARG A 47 -17.72 -15.71 2.17
N PRO A 48 -18.45 -16.84 2.17
CA PRO A 48 -19.69 -16.96 1.42
C PRO A 48 -20.69 -15.85 1.74
N GLY A 49 -21.38 -15.36 0.72
CA GLY A 49 -22.42 -14.30 0.80
C GLY A 49 -21.86 -12.90 0.96
N GLU A 50 -20.92 -12.70 1.89
CA GLU A 50 -20.44 -11.36 2.26
C GLU A 50 -19.16 -10.94 1.51
N GLY A 51 -18.27 -11.87 1.27
CA GLY A 51 -16.95 -11.60 0.70
C GLY A 51 -16.03 -10.81 1.66
N ASP A 52 -15.15 -10.04 1.06
CA ASP A 52 -14.33 -9.04 1.77
C ASP A 52 -15.20 -7.82 2.12
N GLU A 53 -15.16 -7.36 3.36
CA GLU A 53 -15.98 -6.23 3.84
C GLU A 53 -15.81 -4.95 3.02
N ILE A 54 -14.65 -4.74 2.38
CA ILE A 54 -14.43 -3.58 1.51
C ILE A 54 -15.19 -3.65 0.18
N ARG A 55 -15.86 -4.75 -0.16
CA ARG A 55 -16.77 -4.82 -1.29
C ARG A 55 -17.94 -3.84 -1.13
N HIS A 56 -18.35 -3.57 0.10
CA HIS A 56 -19.55 -2.81 0.45
C HIS A 56 -19.26 -1.34 0.83
N THR A 57 -18.03 -0.86 0.61
CA THR A 57 -17.60 0.48 1.02
C THR A 57 -17.52 1.45 -0.17
N VAL A 58 -17.39 2.74 0.12
CA VAL A 58 -17.15 3.88 -0.80
C VAL A 58 -17.98 3.84 -2.11
N LEU A 59 -17.41 4.28 -3.22
CA LEU A 59 -18.08 4.37 -4.51
C LEU A 59 -18.40 2.96 -5.07
N GLN A 60 -19.68 2.64 -5.21
CA GLN A 60 -20.13 1.45 -5.92
C GLN A 60 -20.06 1.69 -7.44
N LEU A 61 -19.37 0.81 -8.15
CA LEU A 61 -19.13 0.92 -9.60
C LEU A 61 -20.30 0.46 -10.44
N ASP A 62 -21.14 -0.42 -9.88
CA ASP A 62 -22.40 -0.87 -10.46
C ASP A 62 -23.54 -0.36 -9.58
N PRO A 63 -24.44 0.51 -10.08
CA PRO A 63 -25.52 1.08 -9.29
C PRO A 63 -26.60 0.06 -8.90
N THR A 64 -26.60 -1.11 -9.52
CA THR A 64 -27.58 -2.19 -9.23
C THR A 64 -27.11 -3.14 -8.15
N ARG A 65 -25.85 -2.98 -7.67
CA ARG A 65 -25.21 -3.85 -6.69
C ARG A 65 -24.61 -3.05 -5.53
N THR A 66 -24.43 -3.71 -4.41
CA THR A 66 -23.85 -3.12 -3.19
C THR A 66 -22.47 -3.71 -2.83
N ASP A 67 -21.94 -4.60 -3.68
CA ASP A 67 -20.69 -5.34 -3.46
C ASP A 67 -19.61 -5.04 -4.53
N GLN A 68 -19.77 -3.93 -5.27
CA GLN A 68 -18.90 -3.52 -6.38
C GLN A 68 -18.10 -2.25 -6.05
N SER A 69 -17.52 -2.22 -4.87
CA SER A 69 -16.72 -1.07 -4.41
C SER A 69 -15.48 -0.84 -5.29
N SER A 70 -15.24 0.44 -5.63
CA SER A 70 -14.01 0.87 -6.28
C SER A 70 -12.76 0.55 -5.43
N TYR A 71 -12.91 0.51 -4.11
CA TYR A 71 -11.84 0.17 -3.18
C TYR A 71 -11.46 -1.32 -3.27
N PHE A 72 -12.47 -2.21 -3.27
CA PHE A 72 -12.24 -3.64 -3.49
C PHE A 72 -11.59 -3.90 -4.85
N ALA A 73 -12.14 -3.32 -5.91
CA ALA A 73 -11.65 -3.56 -7.26
C ALA A 73 -10.18 -3.11 -7.43
N ARG A 74 -9.79 -1.97 -6.84
CA ARG A 74 -8.42 -1.48 -6.85
C ARG A 74 -7.44 -2.47 -6.18
N LEU A 75 -7.83 -3.09 -5.08
CA LEU A 75 -6.95 -3.97 -4.29
C LEU A 75 -6.98 -5.43 -4.73
N ASN A 76 -7.95 -5.81 -5.58
CA ASN A 76 -8.15 -7.21 -5.95
C ASN A 76 -8.19 -7.44 -7.47
N ALA A 77 -7.79 -6.45 -8.28
CA ALA A 77 -7.63 -6.64 -9.72
C ALA A 77 -6.60 -7.75 -10.02
N GLY A 78 -6.88 -8.59 -11.00
CA GLY A 78 -6.03 -9.71 -11.39
C GLY A 78 -6.09 -10.94 -10.49
N LYS A 79 -6.95 -10.94 -9.44
CA LYS A 79 -7.12 -12.10 -8.56
C LYS A 79 -8.31 -12.96 -8.99
N GLU A 80 -8.24 -14.25 -8.65
CA GLU A 80 -9.38 -15.16 -8.66
C GLU A 80 -10.07 -15.13 -7.28
N SER A 81 -11.41 -15.19 -7.23
CA SER A 81 -12.16 -15.27 -5.97
C SER A 81 -12.80 -16.65 -5.83
N ILE A 82 -12.58 -17.31 -4.71
CA ILE A 82 -13.31 -18.50 -4.28
C ILE A 82 -14.03 -18.21 -2.96
N ALA A 83 -15.29 -18.62 -2.86
CA ALA A 83 -16.09 -18.46 -1.66
C ALA A 83 -16.12 -19.75 -0.85
N MET A 84 -15.62 -19.69 0.39
CA MET A 84 -15.48 -20.85 1.25
C MET A 84 -15.70 -20.50 2.72
N ASP A 85 -16.52 -21.31 3.42
CA ASP A 85 -16.66 -21.20 4.87
C ASP A 85 -15.53 -21.92 5.58
N LEU A 86 -14.51 -21.19 6.02
CA LEU A 86 -13.36 -21.74 6.73
C LEU A 86 -13.72 -22.40 8.08
N ALA A 87 -14.91 -22.13 8.64
CA ALA A 87 -15.38 -22.80 9.85
C ALA A 87 -15.89 -24.22 9.58
N HIS A 88 -16.22 -24.52 8.31
CA HIS A 88 -16.68 -25.86 7.96
C HIS A 88 -15.50 -26.85 7.91
N PRO A 89 -15.60 -28.05 8.54
CA PRO A 89 -14.47 -28.98 8.60
C PRO A 89 -13.88 -29.38 7.25
N GLN A 90 -14.70 -29.54 6.21
CA GLN A 90 -14.24 -29.89 4.85
C GLN A 90 -13.50 -28.75 4.13
N ALA A 91 -13.67 -27.49 4.56
CA ALA A 91 -12.94 -26.36 3.97
C ALA A 91 -11.43 -26.50 4.17
N ARG A 92 -11.01 -27.06 5.32
CA ARG A 92 -9.60 -27.32 5.58
C ARG A 92 -8.97 -28.24 4.54
N ASP A 93 -9.68 -29.29 4.12
CA ASP A 93 -9.16 -30.24 3.14
C ASP A 93 -9.00 -29.59 1.77
N ILE A 94 -9.96 -28.73 1.36
CA ILE A 94 -9.86 -27.94 0.12
C ILE A 94 -8.65 -27.01 0.18
N VAL A 95 -8.42 -26.30 1.30
CA VAL A 95 -7.26 -25.45 1.47
C VAL A 95 -5.96 -26.26 1.40
N LEU A 96 -5.91 -27.43 2.02
CA LEU A 96 -4.74 -28.29 1.94
C LEU A 96 -4.47 -28.79 0.51
N ASP A 97 -5.52 -29.04 -0.28
CA ASP A 97 -5.38 -29.37 -1.70
C ASP A 97 -4.86 -28.18 -2.52
N LEU A 98 -5.33 -26.97 -2.24
CA LEU A 98 -4.79 -25.73 -2.83
C LEU A 98 -3.31 -25.54 -2.48
N VAL A 99 -2.94 -25.72 -1.23
CA VAL A 99 -1.57 -25.52 -0.72
C VAL A 99 -0.58 -26.51 -1.32
N ARG A 100 -1.01 -27.69 -1.78
CA ARG A 100 -0.10 -28.64 -2.46
C ARG A 100 0.63 -28.03 -3.65
N ASN A 101 -0.01 -27.13 -4.35
CA ASN A 101 0.54 -26.47 -5.55
C ASN A 101 0.80 -24.97 -5.33
N ALA A 102 0.64 -24.47 -4.11
CA ALA A 102 0.89 -23.09 -3.82
C ALA A 102 2.37 -22.81 -3.50
N ASP A 103 2.82 -21.65 -3.85
CA ASP A 103 4.15 -21.12 -3.54
C ASP A 103 4.13 -20.21 -2.32
N VAL A 104 3.03 -19.50 -2.14
CA VAL A 104 2.86 -18.51 -1.08
C VAL A 104 1.46 -18.64 -0.45
N VAL A 105 1.40 -18.48 0.85
CA VAL A 105 0.17 -18.24 1.61
C VAL A 105 0.30 -16.90 2.30
N VAL A 106 -0.72 -16.06 2.18
CA VAL A 106 -0.77 -14.75 2.85
C VAL A 106 -2.07 -14.62 3.64
N GLU A 107 -1.97 -14.22 4.91
CA GLU A 107 -3.13 -13.95 5.76
C GLU A 107 -2.90 -12.68 6.60
N ASN A 108 -3.99 -12.01 7.02
CA ASN A 108 -3.94 -10.88 7.92
C ASN A 108 -5.05 -10.91 8.98
N PHE A 109 -5.38 -12.11 9.45
CA PHE A 109 -6.27 -12.31 10.58
C PHE A 109 -5.58 -11.96 11.90
N SER A 110 -6.37 -11.85 12.96
CA SER A 110 -5.82 -11.75 14.31
C SER A 110 -5.03 -13.02 14.66
N PRO A 111 -3.93 -12.90 15.42
CA PRO A 111 -3.14 -14.06 15.84
C PRO A 111 -3.99 -15.19 16.42
N GLY A 112 -3.66 -16.42 16.02
CA GLY A 112 -4.37 -17.63 16.44
C GLY A 112 -5.60 -18.00 15.61
N VAL A 113 -6.11 -17.14 14.73
CA VAL A 113 -7.28 -17.46 13.88
C VAL A 113 -6.97 -18.63 12.94
N MET A 114 -5.87 -18.57 12.21
CA MET A 114 -5.48 -19.64 11.28
C MET A 114 -5.20 -20.96 12.01
N ALA A 115 -4.67 -20.91 13.24
CA ALA A 115 -4.47 -22.10 14.06
C ALA A 115 -5.78 -22.81 14.43
N ARG A 116 -6.86 -22.04 14.68
CA ARG A 116 -8.19 -22.62 14.94
C ARG A 116 -8.74 -23.41 13.75
N TYR A 117 -8.36 -23.06 12.55
CA TYR A 117 -8.70 -23.78 11.32
C TYR A 117 -7.68 -24.89 10.97
N GLY A 118 -6.58 -25.02 11.73
CA GLY A 118 -5.47 -25.93 11.42
C GLY A 118 -4.75 -25.58 10.13
N LEU A 119 -4.66 -24.29 9.83
CA LEU A 119 -4.07 -23.69 8.62
C LEU A 119 -2.95 -22.69 8.95
N ASP A 120 -2.44 -22.73 10.19
CA ASP A 120 -1.33 -21.89 10.63
C ASP A 120 0.00 -22.27 9.95
N ALA A 121 0.98 -21.37 10.08
CA ALA A 121 2.30 -21.55 9.47
C ALA A 121 2.98 -22.86 9.89
N ALA A 122 2.91 -23.25 11.17
CA ALA A 122 3.54 -24.48 11.66
C ALA A 122 2.92 -25.72 10.98
N THR A 123 1.59 -25.74 10.87
CA THR A 123 0.85 -26.85 10.24
C THR A 123 1.16 -26.95 8.74
N LEU A 124 1.17 -25.83 8.02
CA LEU A 124 1.36 -25.85 6.56
C LEU A 124 2.82 -26.06 6.18
N LEU A 125 3.79 -25.48 6.89
CA LEU A 125 5.22 -25.64 6.64
C LEU A 125 5.72 -27.05 7.00
N ALA A 126 5.10 -27.71 7.97
CA ALA A 126 5.41 -29.13 8.25
C ALA A 126 5.05 -30.04 7.06
N ARG A 127 4.04 -29.66 6.23
CA ARG A 127 3.61 -30.38 5.03
C ARG A 127 4.34 -29.94 3.77
N ARG A 128 4.65 -28.65 3.68
CA ARG A 128 5.29 -27.99 2.56
C ARG A 128 6.45 -27.12 3.06
N PRO A 129 7.63 -27.72 3.34
CA PRO A 129 8.80 -26.99 3.85
C PRO A 129 9.35 -25.91 2.93
N ASP A 130 8.97 -25.97 1.67
CA ASP A 130 9.31 -25.00 0.61
C ASP A 130 8.27 -23.85 0.47
N LEU A 131 7.15 -23.91 1.18
CA LEU A 131 6.13 -22.87 1.15
C LEU A 131 6.64 -21.56 1.79
N VAL A 132 6.25 -20.42 1.23
CA VAL A 132 6.39 -19.12 1.88
C VAL A 132 5.06 -18.79 2.54
N TYR A 133 5.04 -18.67 3.86
CA TYR A 133 3.85 -18.30 4.64
C TYR A 133 4.06 -16.92 5.24
N CYS A 134 3.16 -15.96 4.95
CA CYS A 134 3.24 -14.58 5.42
C CYS A 134 2.00 -14.22 6.25
N SER A 135 2.22 -13.89 7.52
CA SER A 135 1.22 -13.32 8.43
C SER A 135 1.45 -11.81 8.54
N ILE A 136 0.40 -11.01 8.34
CA ILE A 136 0.42 -9.56 8.55
C ILE A 136 -0.52 -9.24 9.69
N SER A 137 -0.03 -8.58 10.74
CA SER A 137 -0.87 -8.19 11.88
C SER A 137 -0.48 -6.83 12.46
N GLY A 138 -1.30 -6.28 13.34
CA GLY A 138 -1.04 -4.97 13.93
C GLY A 138 0.27 -4.88 14.70
N PHE A 139 0.55 -5.91 15.50
CA PHE A 139 1.64 -5.91 16.47
C PHE A 139 2.57 -7.12 16.35
N GLY A 140 2.48 -7.89 15.28
CA GLY A 140 3.18 -9.17 15.13
C GLY A 140 2.43 -10.33 15.79
N GLN A 141 2.91 -11.54 15.55
CA GLN A 141 2.31 -12.80 16.06
C GLN A 141 2.70 -13.11 17.50
N THR A 142 3.67 -12.38 18.07
CA THR A 142 4.21 -12.58 19.40
C THR A 142 4.26 -11.29 20.19
N GLY A 143 4.58 -11.37 21.49
CA GLY A 143 4.70 -10.21 22.37
C GLY A 143 3.39 -9.82 23.07
N PRO A 144 3.47 -8.88 24.02
CA PRO A 144 2.35 -8.58 24.93
C PRO A 144 1.14 -7.91 24.24
N MET A 145 1.32 -7.34 23.06
CA MET A 145 0.28 -6.66 22.32
C MET A 145 -0.29 -7.49 21.16
N SER A 146 0.20 -8.69 20.92
CA SER A 146 -0.18 -9.50 19.76
C SER A 146 -1.69 -9.76 19.66
N SER A 147 -2.41 -9.83 20.79
CA SER A 147 -3.87 -10.05 20.83
C SER A 147 -4.71 -8.77 20.69
N MET A 148 -4.09 -7.58 20.66
CA MET A 148 -4.83 -6.33 20.51
C MET A 148 -5.39 -6.20 19.11
N GLN A 149 -6.62 -5.67 19.02
CA GLN A 149 -7.19 -5.31 17.72
C GLN A 149 -6.45 -4.12 17.12
N ALA A 150 -6.21 -4.17 15.84
CA ALA A 150 -5.45 -3.16 15.11
C ALA A 150 -6.17 -2.73 13.83
N TYR A 151 -6.16 -1.42 13.62
CA TYR A 151 -6.48 -0.74 12.37
C TYR A 151 -5.43 0.35 12.14
N ALA A 152 -5.20 0.78 10.89
CA ALA A 152 -4.17 1.77 10.56
C ALA A 152 -4.13 2.98 11.50
N HIS A 153 -5.28 3.57 11.79
CA HIS A 153 -5.35 4.77 12.65
C HIS A 153 -4.93 4.49 14.10
N LEU A 154 -5.23 3.30 14.64
CA LEU A 154 -4.78 2.92 15.98
C LEU A 154 -3.27 2.68 16.00
N ILE A 155 -2.73 2.07 14.96
CA ILE A 155 -1.27 1.89 14.80
C ILE A 155 -0.59 3.27 14.66
N ASN A 156 -1.13 4.19 13.86
CA ASN A 156 -0.62 5.56 13.76
C ASN A 156 -0.60 6.27 15.11
N ALA A 157 -1.62 6.06 15.96
CA ALA A 157 -1.67 6.66 17.30
C ALA A 157 -0.60 6.06 18.22
N ILE A 158 -0.50 4.72 18.27
CA ILE A 158 0.39 4.03 19.22
C ILE A 158 1.87 4.08 18.78
N SER A 159 2.14 4.28 17.50
CA SER A 159 3.49 4.47 16.97
C SER A 159 4.11 5.82 17.29
N GLY A 160 3.38 6.75 17.90
CA GLY A 160 3.87 8.11 18.14
C GLY A 160 3.82 9.03 16.91
N MET A 161 3.49 8.53 15.71
CA MET A 161 3.43 9.36 14.49
C MET A 161 2.40 10.46 14.60
N MET A 162 1.23 10.19 15.19
CA MET A 162 0.22 11.23 15.41
C MET A 162 0.68 12.32 16.40
N ASP A 163 1.49 11.98 17.39
CA ASP A 163 2.09 12.97 18.30
C ASP A 163 3.13 13.84 17.60
N LEU A 164 3.88 13.24 16.67
CA LEU A 164 4.85 13.98 15.85
C LEU A 164 4.17 14.89 14.83
N ASP A 165 3.13 14.39 14.13
CA ASP A 165 2.44 15.14 13.07
C ASP A 165 1.65 16.34 13.60
N ARG A 166 1.20 16.31 14.86
CA ARG A 166 0.51 17.48 15.45
C ARG A 166 1.42 18.70 15.62
N GLY A 167 2.74 18.52 15.62
CA GLY A 167 3.69 19.61 15.89
C GLY A 167 3.41 20.30 17.23
N GLY A 168 3.11 21.60 17.20
CA GLY A 168 2.75 22.39 18.37
C GLY A 168 1.23 22.49 18.66
N GLU A 169 0.36 21.82 17.87
CA GLU A 169 -1.09 21.86 18.04
C GLU A 169 -1.54 21.09 19.30
N ALA A 170 -2.59 21.56 19.98
CA ALA A 170 -3.10 20.93 21.19
C ALA A 170 -3.73 19.56 20.91
N THR A 171 -4.40 19.40 19.77
CA THR A 171 -5.13 18.18 19.41
C THR A 171 -4.50 17.54 18.17
N PRO A 172 -4.14 16.23 18.22
CA PRO A 172 -3.67 15.50 17.05
C PRO A 172 -4.75 15.42 15.98
N ARG A 173 -4.34 15.44 14.72
CA ARG A 173 -5.23 15.21 13.57
C ARG A 173 -5.19 13.74 13.16
N VAL A 174 -6.34 13.21 12.78
CA VAL A 174 -6.42 11.88 12.17
C VAL A 174 -5.93 11.97 10.73
N SER A 175 -4.93 11.16 10.37
CA SER A 175 -4.42 11.11 9.00
C SER A 175 -5.46 10.51 8.05
N TYR A 176 -5.57 11.08 6.86
CA TYR A 176 -6.34 10.46 5.76
C TYR A 176 -5.67 9.20 5.22
N LEU A 177 -4.35 9.08 5.37
CA LEU A 177 -3.60 7.94 4.83
C LEU A 177 -3.57 6.79 5.83
N GLN A 178 -3.92 5.62 5.35
CA GLN A 178 -3.77 4.35 6.08
C GLN A 178 -2.33 3.84 5.93
N THR A 179 -1.38 4.66 6.39
CA THR A 179 0.04 4.48 6.14
C THR A 179 0.56 3.17 6.71
N ALA A 180 0.10 2.78 7.91
CA ALA A 180 0.52 1.54 8.55
C ALA A 180 0.18 0.29 7.72
N ASP A 181 -1.05 0.24 7.15
CA ASP A 181 -1.46 -0.85 6.26
C ASP A 181 -0.65 -0.90 4.98
N VAL A 182 -0.50 0.25 4.30
CA VAL A 182 0.23 0.32 3.02
C VAL A 182 1.69 -0.05 3.19
N LEU A 183 2.34 0.43 4.26
CA LEU A 183 3.73 0.08 4.57
C LEU A 183 3.85 -1.41 4.91
N ALA A 184 2.95 -1.96 5.73
CA ALA A 184 2.97 -3.39 6.03
C ALA A 184 2.80 -4.24 4.76
N GLY A 185 1.87 -3.86 3.88
CA GLY A 185 1.69 -4.53 2.59
C GLY A 185 2.92 -4.46 1.69
N ALA A 186 3.58 -3.30 1.62
CA ALA A 186 4.81 -3.13 0.84
C ALA A 186 5.99 -3.94 1.43
N HIS A 187 6.15 -3.96 2.77
CA HIS A 187 7.16 -4.78 3.42
C HIS A 187 6.87 -6.28 3.27
N ALA A 188 5.61 -6.70 3.39
CA ALA A 188 5.19 -8.08 3.15
C ALA A 188 5.52 -8.53 1.72
N PHE A 189 5.20 -7.71 0.72
CA PHE A 189 5.56 -7.97 -0.68
C PHE A 189 7.09 -8.15 -0.83
N GLY A 190 7.89 -7.23 -0.30
CA GLY A 190 9.36 -7.33 -0.36
C GLY A 190 9.91 -8.57 0.35
N ALA A 191 9.37 -8.90 1.55
CA ALA A 191 9.76 -10.08 2.32
C ALA A 191 9.39 -11.38 1.59
N ILE A 192 8.21 -11.45 0.96
CA ILE A 192 7.78 -12.60 0.14
C ILE A 192 8.74 -12.78 -1.04
N CYS A 193 9.05 -11.73 -1.79
CA CYS A 193 10.01 -11.79 -2.90
C CYS A 193 11.40 -12.27 -2.45
N ALA A 194 11.90 -11.77 -1.32
CA ALA A 194 13.18 -12.21 -0.74
C ALA A 194 13.15 -13.70 -0.32
N ALA A 195 12.05 -14.15 0.25
CA ALA A 195 11.85 -15.55 0.64
C ALA A 195 11.78 -16.48 -0.59
N LEU A 196 11.09 -16.06 -1.65
CA LEU A 196 11.04 -16.78 -2.93
C LEU A 196 12.42 -16.87 -3.58
N LEU A 197 13.20 -15.78 -3.56
CA LEU A 197 14.59 -15.79 -4.04
C LEU A 197 15.46 -16.77 -3.25
N ARG A 198 15.33 -16.80 -1.91
CA ARG A 198 16.00 -17.78 -1.06
C ARG A 198 15.58 -19.21 -1.41
N ARG A 199 14.27 -19.43 -1.59
CA ARG A 199 13.73 -20.74 -1.98
C ARG A 199 14.33 -21.23 -3.31
N GLY A 200 14.45 -20.35 -4.29
CA GLY A 200 15.07 -20.68 -5.57
C GLY A 200 16.53 -21.15 -5.44
N ARG A 201 17.24 -20.73 -4.38
CA ARG A 201 18.65 -21.13 -4.14
C ARG A 201 18.80 -22.43 -3.36
N ASN A 202 17.93 -22.70 -2.40
CA ASN A 202 18.13 -23.80 -1.43
C ASN A 202 16.90 -24.67 -1.19
N GLY A 203 15.81 -24.45 -1.93
CA GLY A 203 14.57 -25.25 -1.81
C GLY A 203 13.75 -25.00 -0.53
N ARG A 204 14.13 -24.03 0.32
CA ARG A 204 13.47 -23.83 1.62
C ARG A 204 12.57 -22.59 1.60
N GLY A 205 11.33 -22.78 2.00
CA GLY A 205 10.35 -21.71 2.24
C GLY A 205 10.66 -20.88 3.49
N ALA A 206 9.69 -20.07 3.91
CA ALA A 206 9.83 -19.19 5.07
C ALA A 206 8.51 -18.99 5.78
N TYR A 207 8.56 -18.77 7.09
CA TYR A 207 7.54 -18.05 7.83
C TYR A 207 7.94 -16.58 7.94
N LEU A 208 7.04 -15.68 7.54
CA LEU A 208 7.21 -14.24 7.58
C LEU A 208 6.14 -13.66 8.51
N ASP A 209 6.57 -13.01 9.58
CA ASP A 209 5.73 -12.29 10.53
C ASP A 209 5.94 -10.78 10.31
N VAL A 210 4.91 -10.08 9.81
CA VAL A 210 4.97 -8.66 9.46
C VAL A 210 4.07 -7.87 10.39
N SER A 211 4.67 -7.00 11.19
CA SER A 211 3.98 -6.12 12.14
C SER A 211 3.77 -4.73 11.54
N MET A 212 2.51 -4.28 11.49
CA MET A 212 2.17 -2.91 11.03
C MET A 212 2.88 -1.84 11.87
N LEU A 213 2.97 -2.04 13.19
CA LEU A 213 3.66 -1.13 14.10
C LEU A 213 5.15 -1.02 13.76
N GLU A 214 5.83 -2.14 13.59
CA GLU A 214 7.26 -2.16 13.26
C GLU A 214 7.53 -1.57 11.87
N CYS A 215 6.67 -1.84 10.89
CA CYS A 215 6.77 -1.24 9.56
C CYS A 215 6.67 0.28 9.61
N LEU A 216 5.77 0.81 10.44
CA LEU A 216 5.60 2.26 10.58
C LEU A 216 6.78 2.91 11.33
N ILE A 217 7.30 2.26 12.36
CA ILE A 217 8.51 2.71 13.08
C ILE A 217 9.73 2.68 12.14
N ALA A 218 9.87 1.62 11.35
CA ALA A 218 10.97 1.48 10.39
C ALA A 218 10.94 2.52 9.26
N ALA A 219 9.79 3.13 9.00
CA ALA A 219 9.64 4.19 7.99
C ALA A 219 10.02 5.59 8.49
N ASP A 220 10.23 5.74 9.81
CA ASP A 220 10.70 7.02 10.37
C ASP A 220 12.15 7.28 10.00
N ASP A 221 12.43 8.50 9.55
CA ASP A 221 13.76 8.88 9.06
C ASP A 221 14.72 9.43 10.12
N LEU A 222 14.19 10.05 11.19
CA LEU A 222 15.02 10.82 12.13
C LEU A 222 14.71 10.58 13.60
N THR A 223 13.45 10.36 13.95
CA THR A 223 12.98 10.45 15.34
C THR A 223 13.45 9.30 16.18
N TYR A 224 13.16 8.08 15.76
CA TYR A 224 13.53 6.87 16.50
C TYR A 224 15.04 6.65 16.49
N GLY A 225 15.72 6.95 15.37
CA GLY A 225 17.17 6.91 15.30
C GLY A 225 17.83 7.84 16.32
N ALA A 226 17.28 9.04 16.53
CA ALA A 226 17.78 9.97 17.53
C ALA A 226 17.48 9.47 18.96
N LEU A 227 16.24 9.09 19.25
CA LEU A 227 15.82 8.66 20.59
C LEU A 227 16.56 7.43 21.08
N LEU A 228 16.74 6.42 20.22
CA LEU A 228 17.46 5.18 20.53
C LEU A 228 18.93 5.43 20.86
N ASN A 229 19.48 6.55 20.42
CA ASN A 229 20.89 6.92 20.65
C ASN A 229 21.05 8.10 21.62
N GLY A 230 20.09 8.34 22.52
CA GLY A 230 20.16 9.35 23.57
C GLY A 230 19.87 10.78 23.12
N GLY A 231 19.37 10.96 21.90
CA GLY A 231 18.92 12.25 21.38
C GLY A 231 17.53 12.63 21.89
N LYS A 232 17.05 13.78 21.43
CA LYS A 232 15.72 14.31 21.77
C LYS A 232 14.86 14.44 20.50
N VAL A 233 13.55 14.30 20.66
CA VAL A 233 12.59 14.59 19.60
C VAL A 233 12.49 16.10 19.44
N ALA A 234 12.73 16.59 18.21
CA ALA A 234 12.38 17.94 17.84
C ALA A 234 10.86 17.97 17.52
N ARG A 235 10.06 18.51 18.44
CA ARG A 235 8.60 18.64 18.26
C ARG A 235 8.20 19.89 17.49
N GLU A 236 9.17 20.65 17.04
CA GLU A 236 8.95 21.86 16.23
C GLU A 236 8.63 21.53 14.77
N PRO A 237 7.93 22.41 14.03
CA PRO A 237 7.63 22.18 12.62
C PRO A 237 8.86 21.75 11.85
N ARG A 238 8.71 20.81 10.94
CA ARG A 238 9.82 20.31 10.10
C ARG A 238 10.53 21.47 9.42
N ILE A 239 11.76 21.70 9.82
CA ILE A 239 12.61 22.78 9.33
C ILE A 239 13.09 22.42 7.94
N GLY A 240 13.00 23.36 7.01
CA GLY A 240 13.55 23.17 5.67
C GLY A 240 12.56 23.36 4.53
N MET A 241 11.28 23.30 4.81
CA MET A 241 10.23 23.57 3.83
C MET A 241 9.35 24.74 4.29
N VAL A 242 9.16 25.73 3.41
CA VAL A 242 8.21 26.82 3.61
C VAL A 242 6.97 26.54 2.79
N VAL A 243 5.80 26.66 3.40
CA VAL A 243 4.51 26.65 2.72
C VAL A 243 3.91 28.03 2.81
N HIS A 244 3.57 28.66 1.68
CA HIS A 244 3.07 30.03 1.62
C HIS A 244 1.83 30.14 0.75
N PRO A 245 0.76 30.86 1.21
CA PRO A 245 -0.43 31.09 0.40
C PRO A 245 -0.19 32.18 -0.66
N ILE A 246 -0.62 31.95 -1.89
CA ILE A 246 -0.62 32.91 -3.00
C ILE A 246 -1.94 32.74 -3.76
N GLY A 247 -2.76 33.79 -3.84
CA GLY A 247 -3.99 33.78 -4.64
C GLY A 247 -4.98 32.66 -4.27
N GLY A 248 -5.08 32.29 -3.01
CA GLY A 248 -5.97 31.19 -2.53
C GLY A 248 -5.42 29.78 -2.71
N ARG A 249 -4.21 29.61 -3.25
CA ARG A 249 -3.45 28.36 -3.37
C ARG A 249 -2.19 28.43 -2.52
N TYR A 250 -1.43 27.34 -2.46
CA TYR A 250 -0.19 27.27 -1.68
C TYR A 250 0.99 26.85 -2.54
N VAL A 251 2.15 27.46 -2.30
CA VAL A 251 3.45 27.01 -2.81
C VAL A 251 4.26 26.38 -1.67
N ALA A 252 4.90 25.25 -1.94
CA ALA A 252 5.88 24.63 -1.06
C ALA A 252 7.29 24.88 -1.64
N VAL A 253 8.20 25.38 -0.80
CA VAL A 253 9.57 25.76 -1.20
C VAL A 253 10.58 25.11 -0.26
N GLN A 254 11.55 24.39 -0.80
CA GLN A 254 12.66 23.81 -0.03
C GLN A 254 13.74 24.87 0.21
N THR A 255 14.00 25.22 1.47
CA THR A 255 14.86 26.37 1.80
C THR A 255 16.16 26.03 2.56
N ALA A 256 16.15 25.02 3.41
CA ALA A 256 17.18 24.90 4.46
C ALA A 256 18.08 23.67 4.35
N GLY A 257 17.80 22.70 3.46
CA GLY A 257 18.50 21.41 3.46
C GLY A 257 19.97 21.50 3.09
N ALA A 258 20.30 22.10 1.96
CA ALA A 258 21.66 22.19 1.46
C ALA A 258 22.19 23.64 1.47
N PRO A 259 23.48 23.86 1.81
CA PRO A 259 24.06 25.21 1.86
C PRO A 259 23.89 25.99 0.56
N HIS A 260 24.05 25.34 -0.59
CA HIS A 260 23.92 25.98 -1.90
C HIS A 260 22.47 26.41 -2.22
N LEU A 261 21.46 25.78 -1.66
CA LEU A 261 20.05 26.21 -1.83
C LEU A 261 19.81 27.55 -1.13
N TRP A 262 20.35 27.71 0.08
CA TRP A 262 20.24 28.97 0.82
C TRP A 262 20.97 30.12 0.12
N GLN A 263 22.16 29.86 -0.43
CA GLN A 263 22.90 30.84 -1.21
C GLN A 263 22.10 31.32 -2.45
N ARG A 264 21.51 30.37 -3.19
CA ARG A 264 20.67 30.69 -4.35
C ARG A 264 19.42 31.46 -3.96
N LEU A 265 18.75 31.02 -2.90
CA LEU A 265 17.51 31.68 -2.44
C LEU A 265 17.80 33.10 -1.94
N SER A 266 18.84 33.32 -1.15
CA SER A 266 19.23 34.66 -0.66
C SER A 266 19.60 35.62 -1.82
N ALA A 267 20.26 35.10 -2.85
CA ALA A 267 20.53 35.88 -4.08
C ALA A 267 19.25 36.20 -4.83
N LEU A 268 18.34 35.22 -5.00
CA LEU A 268 17.06 35.40 -5.69
C LEU A 268 16.13 36.39 -4.97
N ILE A 269 16.12 36.38 -3.64
CA ILE A 269 15.40 37.35 -2.79
C ILE A 269 15.99 38.79 -2.95
N GLY A 270 17.15 38.95 -3.58
CA GLY A 270 17.84 40.24 -3.70
C GLY A 270 18.65 40.59 -2.42
N ARG A 271 18.88 39.64 -1.52
CA ARG A 271 19.61 39.85 -0.26
C ARG A 271 20.77 38.85 -0.09
N PRO A 272 21.77 38.84 -0.99
CA PRO A 272 22.84 37.84 -0.99
C PRO A 272 23.65 37.80 0.31
N GLY A 273 23.71 38.91 1.06
CA GLY A 273 24.36 38.95 2.38
C GLY A 273 23.79 38.02 3.44
N LEU A 274 22.52 37.55 3.27
CA LEU A 274 21.92 36.57 4.14
C LEU A 274 22.66 35.22 4.14
N ALA A 275 23.38 34.91 3.05
CA ALA A 275 24.17 33.67 2.96
C ALA A 275 25.34 33.65 3.94
N SER A 276 25.90 34.80 4.30
CA SER A 276 27.00 34.97 5.25
C SER A 276 26.55 35.51 6.62
N ASP A 277 25.26 35.83 6.79
CA ASP A 277 24.72 36.26 8.08
C ASP A 277 24.89 35.14 9.12
N PRO A 278 25.53 35.42 10.27
CA PRO A 278 25.74 34.40 11.31
C PRO A 278 24.48 33.66 11.73
N ARG A 279 23.30 34.29 11.62
CA ARG A 279 22.00 33.65 11.91
C ARG A 279 21.62 32.58 10.89
N PHE A 280 22.15 32.62 9.65
CA PHE A 280 21.71 31.76 8.55
C PHE A 280 22.86 31.07 7.79
N ALA A 281 24.12 31.36 8.13
CA ALA A 281 25.29 30.87 7.39
C ALA A 281 25.42 29.33 7.42
N THR A 282 25.04 28.68 8.51
CA THR A 282 25.09 27.22 8.64
C THR A 282 23.70 26.62 8.71
N VAL A 283 23.57 25.32 8.43
CA VAL A 283 22.31 24.57 8.57
C VAL A 283 21.77 24.67 10.00
N MET A 284 22.66 24.53 11.00
CA MET A 284 22.25 24.63 12.42
C MET A 284 21.80 26.05 12.77
N ALA A 285 22.50 27.07 12.31
CA ALA A 285 22.09 28.45 12.53
C ALA A 285 20.71 28.76 11.90
N ARG A 286 20.45 28.25 10.69
CA ARG A 286 19.13 28.36 10.07
C ARG A 286 18.04 27.62 10.87
N ARG A 287 18.34 26.46 11.42
CA ARG A 287 17.40 25.75 12.29
C ARG A 287 17.07 26.56 13.54
N THR A 288 18.08 27.09 14.24
CA THR A 288 17.90 27.87 15.45
C THR A 288 17.11 29.17 15.19
N ASN A 289 17.34 29.82 14.02
CA ASN A 289 16.70 31.07 13.66
C ASN A 289 15.58 30.88 12.61
N TRP A 290 14.94 29.69 12.62
CA TRP A 290 13.90 29.34 11.66
C TRP A 290 12.76 30.33 11.55
N PRO A 291 12.17 30.89 12.64
CA PRO A 291 11.12 31.89 12.56
C PRO A 291 11.53 33.13 11.77
N ALA A 292 12.72 33.67 12.02
CA ALA A 292 13.24 34.82 11.29
C ALA A 292 13.50 34.54 9.81
N LEU A 293 13.95 33.31 9.49
CA LEU A 293 14.12 32.90 8.10
C LEU A 293 12.77 32.79 7.40
N LEU A 294 11.76 32.21 8.06
CA LEU A 294 10.38 32.13 7.54
C LEU A 294 9.82 33.50 7.18
N GLU A 295 9.96 34.49 8.06
CA GLU A 295 9.51 35.87 7.79
C GLU A 295 10.12 36.42 6.51
N ILE A 296 11.43 36.27 6.33
CA ILE A 296 12.14 36.74 5.13
C ILE A 296 11.58 36.09 3.86
N VAL A 297 11.39 34.80 3.89
CA VAL A 297 10.90 34.06 2.71
C VAL A 297 9.43 34.36 2.45
N HIS A 298 8.60 34.42 3.49
CA HIS A 298 7.20 34.78 3.36
C HIS A 298 7.02 36.19 2.79
N GLU A 299 7.80 37.16 3.27
CA GLU A 299 7.71 38.54 2.77
C GLU A 299 8.06 38.63 1.27
N TRP A 300 9.09 37.90 0.83
CA TRP A 300 9.45 37.85 -0.57
C TRP A 300 8.36 37.14 -1.40
N LEU A 301 7.77 36.04 -0.91
CA LEU A 301 6.72 35.29 -1.61
C LEU A 301 5.42 36.09 -1.77
N LYS A 302 5.12 37.06 -0.90
CA LYS A 302 3.98 37.98 -1.07
C LYS A 302 4.03 38.81 -2.34
N GLY A 303 5.21 38.96 -2.90
CA GLY A 303 5.39 39.71 -4.16
C GLY A 303 4.91 38.98 -5.42
N PHE A 304 4.46 37.71 -5.30
CA PHE A 304 3.93 36.94 -6.41
C PHE A 304 2.40 36.98 -6.46
N ASP A 305 1.87 37.13 -7.66
CA ASP A 305 0.44 37.15 -7.98
C ASP A 305 -0.13 35.73 -8.22
N SER A 306 0.73 34.74 -8.53
CA SER A 306 0.32 33.34 -8.73
C SER A 306 1.39 32.34 -8.25
N VAL A 307 0.91 31.14 -7.88
CA VAL A 307 1.79 30.03 -7.46
C VAL A 307 2.66 29.56 -8.62
N GLU A 308 2.12 29.53 -9.83
CA GLU A 308 2.82 29.12 -11.04
C GLU A 308 4.03 30.03 -11.30
N ARG A 309 3.85 31.34 -11.19
CA ARG A 309 4.92 32.32 -11.35
C ARG A 309 6.02 32.19 -10.30
N ALA A 310 5.62 31.94 -9.05
CA ALA A 310 6.58 31.69 -7.96
C ALA A 310 7.40 30.42 -8.22
N VAL A 311 6.74 29.34 -8.63
CA VAL A 311 7.39 28.04 -8.95
C VAL A 311 8.34 28.18 -10.14
N GLU A 312 7.94 28.82 -11.22
CA GLU A 312 8.80 29.09 -12.39
C GLU A 312 10.06 29.88 -12.00
N THR A 313 9.89 30.92 -11.19
CA THR A 313 11.00 31.78 -10.73
C THR A 313 11.99 31.00 -9.87
N LEU A 314 11.48 30.19 -8.94
CA LEU A 314 12.29 29.32 -8.07
C LEU A 314 13.01 28.22 -8.87
N ALA A 315 12.30 27.60 -9.81
CA ALA A 315 12.86 26.55 -10.68
C ALA A 315 13.99 27.09 -11.58
N ALA A 316 13.83 28.30 -12.13
CA ALA A 316 14.88 28.97 -12.92
C ALA A 316 16.16 29.19 -12.09
N ALA A 317 16.02 29.47 -10.79
CA ALA A 317 17.13 29.55 -9.84
C ALA A 317 17.61 28.18 -9.31
N ARG A 318 17.04 27.07 -9.79
CA ARG A 318 17.30 25.70 -9.31
C ARG A 318 17.03 25.53 -7.82
N ILE A 319 15.96 26.11 -7.33
CA ILE A 319 15.44 25.96 -5.98
C ILE A 319 14.20 25.06 -6.09
N PRO A 320 14.17 23.91 -5.40
CA PRO A 320 13.03 23.03 -5.45
C PRO A 320 11.76 23.70 -4.87
N ALA A 321 10.72 23.77 -5.67
CA ALA A 321 9.42 24.29 -5.28
C ALA A 321 8.32 23.57 -6.06
N ALA A 322 7.13 23.49 -5.47
CA ALA A 322 5.97 22.88 -6.09
C ALA A 322 4.68 23.59 -5.64
N PRO A 323 3.64 23.64 -6.48
CA PRO A 323 2.31 23.98 -6.03
C PRO A 323 1.76 22.88 -5.13
N MET A 324 0.95 23.22 -4.13
CA MET A 324 0.09 22.23 -3.48
C MET A 324 -1.10 21.94 -4.40
N LEU A 325 -1.20 20.70 -4.86
CA LEU A 325 -2.26 20.26 -5.75
C LEU A 325 -3.37 19.53 -4.95
N SER A 326 -4.60 19.64 -5.43
CA SER A 326 -5.69 18.79 -4.99
C SER A 326 -5.59 17.39 -5.61
N PRO A 327 -6.23 16.36 -5.03
CA PRO A 327 -6.29 15.03 -5.66
C PRO A 327 -6.85 15.05 -7.09
N GLU A 328 -7.81 15.93 -7.38
CA GLU A 328 -8.42 16.11 -8.69
C GLU A 328 -7.38 16.66 -9.70
N GLU A 329 -6.55 17.61 -9.29
CA GLU A 329 -5.46 18.11 -10.12
C GLU A 329 -4.37 17.05 -10.35
N VAL A 330 -4.09 16.23 -9.32
CA VAL A 330 -3.06 15.18 -9.41
C VAL A 330 -3.42 14.12 -10.46
N ILE A 331 -4.68 13.70 -10.57
CA ILE A 331 -5.08 12.68 -11.56
C ILE A 331 -4.96 13.16 -13.01
N GLU A 332 -4.91 14.47 -13.23
CA GLU A 332 -4.78 15.10 -14.55
C GLU A 332 -3.31 15.47 -14.90
N LEU A 333 -2.34 15.17 -14.00
CA LEU A 333 -0.93 15.49 -14.26
C LEU A 333 -0.39 14.73 -15.48
N PRO A 334 0.16 15.44 -16.48
CA PRO A 334 0.79 14.81 -17.64
C PRO A 334 1.91 13.83 -17.28
N GLN A 335 2.61 14.08 -16.18
CA GLN A 335 3.65 13.19 -15.65
C GLN A 335 3.09 11.82 -15.28
N LEU A 336 1.91 11.75 -14.65
CA LEU A 336 1.28 10.49 -14.25
C LEU A 336 0.69 9.76 -15.45
N ALA A 337 0.15 10.50 -16.42
CA ALA A 337 -0.31 9.93 -17.70
C ALA A 337 0.87 9.31 -18.47
N ALA A 338 2.00 10.02 -18.60
CA ALA A 338 3.21 9.53 -19.26
C ALA A 338 3.82 8.30 -18.58
N ARG A 339 3.58 8.13 -17.26
CA ARG A 339 4.02 6.97 -16.50
C ARG A 339 2.97 5.86 -16.39
N PHE A 340 1.83 6.00 -17.04
CA PHE A 340 0.75 5.00 -16.99
C PHE A 340 0.26 4.71 -15.56
N ALA A 341 0.17 5.76 -14.72
CA ALA A 341 -0.12 5.62 -13.30
C ALA A 341 -1.56 5.17 -13.01
N PHE A 342 -2.50 5.43 -13.91
CA PHE A 342 -3.93 5.15 -13.77
C PHE A 342 -4.49 4.35 -14.95
N PRO A 343 -4.03 3.09 -15.16
CA PRO A 343 -4.54 2.25 -16.23
C PRO A 343 -6.01 1.89 -16.05
N GLU A 344 -6.65 1.52 -17.14
CA GLU A 344 -7.99 0.98 -17.14
C GLU A 344 -8.00 -0.54 -17.14
N ILE A 345 -8.93 -1.12 -16.38
CA ILE A 345 -9.25 -2.55 -16.39
C ILE A 345 -10.72 -2.75 -16.75
N PRO A 346 -11.09 -3.93 -17.30
CA PRO A 346 -12.50 -4.28 -17.52
C PRO A 346 -13.26 -4.34 -16.20
N HIS A 347 -14.54 -3.92 -16.23
CA HIS A 347 -15.48 -4.07 -15.11
C HIS A 347 -16.85 -4.45 -15.66
N GLN A 348 -17.43 -5.58 -15.22
CA GLN A 348 -18.62 -6.15 -15.79
C GLN A 348 -19.82 -5.20 -15.78
N GLY A 349 -20.10 -4.52 -14.66
CA GLY A 349 -21.25 -3.61 -14.54
C GLY A 349 -21.03 -2.20 -15.12
N ARG A 350 -19.75 -1.75 -15.28
CA ARG A 350 -19.41 -0.40 -15.73
C ARG A 350 -18.73 -0.36 -17.11
N GLY A 351 -18.34 -1.50 -17.64
CA GLY A 351 -17.52 -1.61 -18.83
C GLY A 351 -16.02 -1.48 -18.53
N ARG A 352 -15.56 -0.33 -18.01
CA ARG A 352 -14.16 -0.08 -17.64
C ARG A 352 -14.06 0.76 -16.37
N MET A 353 -12.96 0.58 -15.64
CA MET A 353 -12.63 1.41 -14.48
C MET A 353 -11.13 1.70 -14.43
N ARG A 354 -10.75 2.83 -13.86
CA ARG A 354 -9.34 3.15 -13.59
C ARG A 354 -8.90 2.59 -12.23
N VAL A 355 -7.67 2.09 -12.19
CA VAL A 355 -6.98 1.66 -10.96
C VAL A 355 -5.58 2.24 -10.92
N THR A 356 -4.96 2.25 -9.77
CA THR A 356 -3.53 2.60 -9.67
C THR A 356 -2.67 1.46 -10.18
N ALA A 357 -1.66 1.78 -11.00
CA ALA A 357 -0.60 0.83 -11.39
C ALA A 357 0.43 0.64 -10.28
N LEU A 358 1.32 -0.33 -10.44
CA LEU A 358 2.53 -0.41 -9.61
C LEU A 358 3.42 0.83 -9.85
N PRO A 359 4.05 1.38 -8.79
CA PRO A 359 4.79 2.64 -8.88
C PRO A 359 6.19 2.50 -9.48
N PHE A 360 6.47 1.41 -10.18
CA PHE A 360 7.74 1.15 -10.85
C PHE A 360 7.54 0.54 -12.24
N HIS A 361 8.56 0.67 -13.07
CA HIS A 361 8.63 0.10 -14.40
C HIS A 361 9.65 -1.04 -14.42
N VAL A 362 9.38 -2.07 -15.21
CA VAL A 362 10.31 -3.17 -15.49
C VAL A 362 10.78 -3.00 -16.93
N ASP A 363 12.09 -3.00 -17.16
CA ASP A 363 12.69 -2.79 -18.48
C ASP A 363 12.16 -1.54 -19.20
N ARG A 364 11.94 -0.47 -18.44
CA ARG A 364 11.35 0.81 -18.86
C ARG A 364 9.89 0.74 -19.31
N LYS A 365 9.22 -0.41 -19.15
CA LYS A 365 7.80 -0.60 -19.45
C LYS A 365 6.99 -0.49 -18.15
N PRO A 366 5.82 0.19 -18.15
CA PRO A 366 4.93 0.17 -16.99
C PRO A 366 4.40 -1.25 -16.76
N VAL A 367 4.21 -1.61 -15.50
CA VAL A 367 3.56 -2.87 -15.14
C VAL A 367 2.05 -2.65 -15.18
N ALA A 368 1.40 -3.34 -16.11
CA ALA A 368 -0.06 -3.31 -16.21
C ALA A 368 -0.71 -4.12 -15.08
N PRO A 369 -1.95 -3.77 -14.67
CA PRO A 369 -2.73 -4.60 -13.76
C PRO A 369 -2.89 -6.04 -14.28
N GLY A 370 -2.86 -7.02 -13.37
CA GLY A 370 -2.96 -8.45 -13.73
C GLY A 370 -4.28 -8.88 -14.36
N GLY A 371 -5.29 -8.01 -14.37
CA GLY A 371 -6.61 -8.29 -14.97
C GLY A 371 -7.75 -7.58 -14.24
N PRO A 372 -9.02 -7.92 -14.53
CA PRO A 372 -10.16 -7.41 -13.79
C PRO A 372 -10.16 -7.90 -12.34
N ALA A 373 -10.82 -7.17 -11.46
CA ALA A 373 -11.16 -7.68 -10.15
C ALA A 373 -12.31 -8.69 -10.23
N PRO A 374 -12.41 -9.67 -9.32
CA PRO A 374 -13.53 -10.58 -9.27
C PRO A 374 -14.85 -9.79 -9.06
N TYR A 375 -15.77 -9.88 -10.01
CA TYR A 375 -17.04 -9.17 -9.97
C TYR A 375 -17.99 -9.74 -8.90
N ARG A 376 -17.96 -11.06 -8.69
CA ARG A 376 -18.80 -11.75 -7.69
C ARG A 376 -17.93 -12.44 -6.64
N VAL A 377 -18.46 -12.53 -5.43
CA VAL A 377 -17.93 -13.40 -4.40
C VAL A 377 -17.95 -14.83 -4.92
N GLY A 378 -16.83 -15.53 -4.86
CA GLY A 378 -16.73 -16.90 -5.34
C GLY A 378 -16.81 -17.11 -6.86
N GLN A 379 -16.62 -16.05 -7.65
CA GLN A 379 -16.72 -16.08 -9.12
C GLN A 379 -15.95 -17.24 -9.76
N HIS A 380 -14.83 -17.63 -9.18
CA HIS A 380 -13.95 -18.65 -9.73
C HIS A 380 -13.99 -19.97 -8.93
N THR A 381 -14.91 -20.11 -7.95
CA THR A 381 -14.97 -21.28 -7.08
C THR A 381 -15.04 -22.59 -7.86
N ARG A 382 -15.94 -22.68 -8.84
CA ARG A 382 -16.11 -23.89 -9.66
C ARG A 382 -14.84 -24.24 -10.43
N ASP A 383 -14.26 -23.29 -11.12
CA ASP A 383 -13.10 -23.51 -11.99
C ASP A 383 -11.85 -23.91 -11.18
N VAL A 384 -11.67 -23.29 -10.02
CA VAL A 384 -10.57 -23.62 -9.10
C VAL A 384 -10.72 -25.04 -8.57
N LEU A 385 -11.93 -25.46 -8.16
CA LEU A 385 -12.19 -26.82 -7.70
C LEU A 385 -11.99 -27.87 -8.79
N ILE A 386 -12.44 -27.59 -10.01
CA ILE A 386 -12.18 -28.44 -11.18
C ILE A 386 -10.66 -28.56 -11.42
N GLY A 387 -9.93 -27.45 -11.31
CA GLY A 387 -8.47 -27.44 -11.43
C GLY A 387 -7.74 -28.26 -10.36
N LEU A 388 -8.37 -28.50 -9.20
CA LEU A 388 -7.90 -29.42 -8.18
C LEU A 388 -8.28 -30.88 -8.43
N GLY A 389 -9.01 -31.19 -9.50
CA GLY A 389 -9.47 -32.53 -9.84
C GLY A 389 -10.80 -32.94 -9.19
N TYR A 390 -11.58 -31.96 -8.67
CA TYR A 390 -12.89 -32.27 -8.12
C TYR A 390 -13.90 -32.43 -9.27
N ASP A 391 -14.66 -33.52 -9.23
CA ASP A 391 -15.75 -33.73 -10.18
C ASP A 391 -17.01 -32.95 -9.85
N ALA A 392 -17.99 -32.96 -10.76
CA ALA A 392 -19.22 -32.21 -10.61
C ALA A 392 -20.07 -32.69 -9.42
N GLU A 393 -20.02 -33.98 -9.08
CA GLU A 393 -20.76 -34.57 -7.95
C GLU A 393 -20.20 -34.04 -6.62
N ARG A 394 -18.86 -34.10 -6.45
CA ARG A 394 -18.18 -33.57 -5.26
C ARG A 394 -18.38 -32.08 -5.10
N ILE A 395 -18.29 -31.29 -6.19
CA ILE A 395 -18.54 -29.85 -6.16
C ILE A 395 -19.99 -29.55 -5.74
N GLY A 396 -20.96 -30.27 -6.31
CA GLY A 396 -22.37 -30.14 -5.94
C GLY A 396 -22.64 -30.52 -4.46
N ALA A 397 -21.97 -31.52 -3.94
CA ALA A 397 -22.05 -31.91 -2.51
C ALA A 397 -21.49 -30.80 -1.61
N LEU A 398 -20.34 -30.21 -1.94
CA LEU A 398 -19.72 -29.10 -1.19
C LEU A 398 -20.63 -27.86 -1.18
N GLN A 399 -21.27 -27.54 -2.32
CA GLN A 399 -22.19 -26.42 -2.42
C GLN A 399 -23.47 -26.68 -1.60
N SER A 400 -24.07 -27.85 -1.69
CA SER A 400 -25.29 -28.22 -0.94
C SER A 400 -25.06 -28.23 0.57
N GLN A 401 -23.86 -28.58 1.02
CA GLN A 401 -23.43 -28.53 2.41
C GLN A 401 -22.96 -27.14 2.84
N ARG A 402 -23.00 -26.14 1.97
CA ARG A 402 -22.54 -24.76 2.22
C ARG A 402 -21.07 -24.62 2.62
N VAL A 403 -20.25 -25.58 2.21
CA VAL A 403 -18.79 -25.49 2.37
C VAL A 403 -18.22 -24.40 1.45
N VAL A 404 -18.76 -24.37 0.22
CA VAL A 404 -18.41 -23.37 -0.80
C VAL A 404 -19.64 -22.73 -1.36
N GLU A 405 -19.50 -21.51 -1.87
CA GLU A 405 -20.52 -20.83 -2.65
C GLU A 405 -20.06 -20.69 -4.11
N ILE A 406 -20.96 -21.00 -5.02
CA ILE A 406 -20.76 -20.82 -6.46
C ILE A 406 -21.87 -19.90 -6.92
N PRO A 407 -21.55 -18.67 -7.33
CA PRO A 407 -22.58 -17.75 -7.82
C PRO A 407 -23.21 -18.26 -9.11
N ASP A 408 -24.50 -17.94 -9.31
CA ASP A 408 -25.21 -18.29 -10.53
C ASP A 408 -24.51 -17.72 -11.76
N ALA A 409 -24.47 -18.51 -12.82
CA ALA A 409 -24.00 -18.05 -14.11
C ALA A 409 -25.04 -17.05 -14.68
N ASN A 410 -24.64 -15.79 -14.81
CA ASN A 410 -25.38 -14.76 -15.58
C ASN A 410 -24.43 -14.09 -16.56
#